data_8d5e700b55251f97f91be68870cd4887
#
_entry.id   8d5e700b55251f97f91be68870cd4887
#
_cell.length_a   1.000
_cell.length_b   1.000
_cell.length_c   1.000
_cell.angle_alpha   90.00
_cell.angle_beta   90.00
_cell.angle_gamma   90.00
#
_symmetry.space_group_name_H-M   'P 1'
#
loop_
_entity.id
_entity.type
_entity.pdbx_description
1 polymer ?
#
loop_
_entity_poly.entity_id
_entity_poly.type
_entity_poly.pdbx_seq_one_letter_code
_entity_poly.pdbx_strand_id
1 'polypeptide(L)'
;QRQMCIRDSTKTFAMIADFFDITIPEENKVAVANGESLSLGAHQLTFVFAPMVHWPEVMVTYDAKDKVLFSADGFGKFGALDVEEEWDCEARRYYIGIVGKYGAQVQALLKKAAALDIAIICPLHGPALKDNLAHYINLYDIWSSYRAESEGVMIAYTSVYGHTKAAAQLPVSYTHLRAHETKANL
;
A
#
# COMPACT_ATOMS: atom_id res chain seq x y z
N GLN A 1 29.92 5.92 -17.56
CA GLN A 1 28.81 5.83 -16.60
C GLN A 1 27.59 6.44 -17.25
N ARG A 2 26.50 5.70 -17.43
CA ARG A 2 25.21 6.27 -17.83
C ARG A 2 24.70 7.11 -16.66
N GLN A 3 24.66 8.42 -16.82
CA GLN A 3 23.97 9.29 -15.89
C GLN A 3 22.47 8.96 -15.94
N MET A 4 21.89 8.54 -14.82
CA MET A 4 20.45 8.31 -14.73
C MET A 4 19.75 9.64 -14.46
N CYS A 5 18.84 10.04 -15.33
CA CYS A 5 17.93 11.13 -15.04
C CYS A 5 16.84 10.62 -14.09
N ILE A 6 16.65 11.30 -12.97
CA ILE A 6 15.59 11.03 -12.00
C ILE A 6 14.37 11.87 -12.39
N ARG A 7 13.24 11.19 -12.58
CA ARG A 7 11.95 11.84 -12.86
C ARG A 7 11.06 11.65 -11.65
N ASP A 8 10.75 12.75 -10.99
CA ASP A 8 9.91 12.72 -9.79
C ASP A 8 9.31 14.10 -9.50
N SER A 9 8.52 14.21 -8.45
CA SER A 9 7.98 15.50 -8.00
C SER A 9 9.09 16.42 -7.47
N THR A 10 8.87 17.73 -7.53
CA THR A 10 9.77 18.71 -6.91
C THR A 10 9.95 18.46 -5.42
N LYS A 11 8.92 17.90 -4.76
CA LYS A 11 8.95 17.56 -3.33
C LYS A 11 9.93 16.43 -3.04
N THR A 12 9.99 15.40 -3.87
CA THR A 12 10.95 14.30 -3.76
C THR A 12 12.39 14.80 -3.79
N PHE A 13 12.71 15.72 -4.70
CA PHE A 13 14.07 16.27 -4.77
C PHE A 13 14.47 17.03 -3.51
N ALA A 14 13.53 17.78 -2.91
CA ALA A 14 13.78 18.44 -1.63
C ALA A 14 14.00 17.42 -0.51
N MET A 15 13.17 16.38 -0.44
CA MET A 15 13.27 15.35 0.59
C MET A 15 14.55 14.52 0.46
N ILE A 16 15.00 14.20 -0.76
CA ILE A 16 16.30 13.52 -0.96
C ILE A 16 17.44 14.33 -0.39
N ALA A 17 17.45 15.65 -0.62
CA ALA A 17 18.47 16.52 -0.09
C ALA A 17 18.44 16.54 1.46
N ASP A 18 17.24 16.64 2.05
CA ASP A 18 17.06 16.73 3.50
C ASP A 18 17.39 15.40 4.22
N PHE A 19 17.03 14.25 3.64
CA PHE A 19 17.21 12.94 4.30
C PHE A 19 18.59 12.33 4.10
N PHE A 20 19.18 12.53 2.92
CA PHE A 20 20.41 11.83 2.53
C PHE A 20 21.62 12.75 2.42
N ASP A 21 21.46 14.05 2.61
CA ASP A 21 22.51 15.06 2.40
C ASP A 21 23.16 14.93 1.00
N ILE A 22 22.33 14.62 0.00
CA ILE A 22 22.73 14.41 -1.39
C ILE A 22 22.11 15.51 -2.25
N THR A 23 22.95 16.22 -3.01
CA THR A 23 22.46 17.13 -4.04
C THR A 23 22.48 16.42 -5.39
N ILE A 24 21.30 16.23 -6.00
CA ILE A 24 21.19 15.71 -7.35
C ILE A 24 21.52 16.87 -8.32
N PRO A 25 22.45 16.70 -9.28
CA PRO A 25 22.75 17.71 -10.29
C PRO A 25 21.49 18.08 -11.09
N GLU A 26 21.36 19.37 -11.45
CA GLU A 26 20.16 19.86 -12.17
C GLU A 26 19.95 19.17 -13.52
N GLU A 27 21.02 18.83 -14.22
CA GLU A 27 20.97 18.09 -15.49
C GLU A 27 20.41 16.66 -15.33
N ASN A 28 20.39 16.12 -14.11
CA ASN A 28 19.87 14.80 -13.79
C ASN A 28 18.46 14.84 -13.16
N LYS A 29 17.90 16.03 -12.95
CA LYS A 29 16.55 16.21 -12.39
C LYS A 29 15.55 16.48 -13.50
N VAL A 30 14.46 15.75 -13.52
CA VAL A 30 13.29 16.05 -14.34
C VAL A 30 12.08 16.09 -13.42
N ALA A 31 11.69 17.29 -13.01
CA ALA A 31 10.48 17.49 -12.22
C ALA A 31 9.26 17.24 -13.10
N VAL A 32 8.37 16.37 -12.63
CA VAL A 32 7.11 16.04 -13.32
C VAL A 32 5.92 16.59 -12.55
N ALA A 33 4.84 16.89 -13.28
CA ALA A 33 3.59 17.32 -12.69
C ALA A 33 2.59 16.16 -12.53
N ASN A 34 1.60 16.36 -11.66
CA ASN A 34 0.53 15.38 -11.48
C ASN A 34 -0.30 15.24 -12.77
N GLY A 35 -0.42 14.01 -13.28
CA GLY A 35 -1.09 13.72 -14.54
C GLY A 35 -0.24 13.93 -15.78
N GLU A 36 1.02 14.36 -15.64
CA GLU A 36 1.95 14.49 -16.75
C GLU A 36 2.30 13.11 -17.32
N SER A 37 2.54 13.06 -18.61
CA SER A 37 2.93 11.84 -19.31
C SER A 37 4.29 11.97 -19.96
N LEU A 38 5.04 10.88 -19.93
CA LEU A 38 6.34 10.74 -20.58
C LEU A 38 6.27 9.65 -21.66
N SER A 39 6.63 9.98 -22.87
CA SER A 39 6.82 8.99 -23.93
C SER A 39 8.20 8.34 -23.85
N LEU A 40 8.23 7.02 -23.84
CA LEU A 40 9.44 6.19 -24.02
C LEU A 40 9.42 5.47 -25.38
N GLY A 41 8.84 6.10 -26.39
CA GLY A 41 8.64 5.50 -27.70
C GLY A 41 7.39 4.61 -27.73
N ALA A 42 7.55 3.31 -27.56
CA ALA A 42 6.44 2.37 -27.55
C ALA A 42 5.57 2.41 -26.27
N HIS A 43 6.08 2.94 -25.17
CA HIS A 43 5.41 3.07 -23.88
C HIS A 43 5.10 4.53 -23.56
N GLN A 44 4.01 4.76 -22.90
CA GLN A 44 3.63 6.05 -22.35
C GLN A 44 3.38 5.91 -20.86
N LEU A 45 4.22 6.56 -20.07
CA LEU A 45 4.09 6.58 -18.62
C LEU A 45 3.30 7.81 -18.20
N THR A 46 2.32 7.64 -17.32
CA THR A 46 1.58 8.73 -16.70
C THR A 46 1.85 8.75 -15.21
N PHE A 47 2.19 9.92 -14.67
CA PHE A 47 2.54 10.12 -13.27
C PHE A 47 1.32 10.61 -12.49
N VAL A 48 0.94 9.91 -11.43
CA VAL A 48 -0.21 10.26 -10.59
C VAL A 48 0.26 10.45 -9.16
N PHE A 49 0.12 11.66 -8.64
CA PHE A 49 0.51 11.94 -7.26
C PHE A 49 -0.48 11.34 -6.27
N ALA A 50 0.09 10.63 -5.30
CA ALA A 50 -0.60 9.94 -4.22
C ALA A 50 -0.04 10.36 -2.84
N PRO A 51 -0.06 11.67 -2.51
CA PRO A 51 0.57 12.16 -1.30
C PRO A 51 0.00 11.47 -0.06
N MET A 52 0.87 11.15 0.88
CA MET A 52 0.56 10.46 2.13
C MET A 52 0.11 8.99 1.98
N VAL A 53 0.43 8.36 0.84
CA VAL A 53 0.21 6.92 0.66
C VAL A 53 1.58 6.21 0.52
N HIS A 54 2.49 6.10 1.53
CA HIS A 54 2.22 6.73 2.85
C HIS A 54 3.11 7.95 3.12
N TRP A 55 4.05 8.26 2.27
CA TRP A 55 4.94 9.42 2.33
C TRP A 55 4.33 10.63 1.60
N PRO A 56 4.73 11.85 1.99
CA PRO A 56 4.11 13.07 1.43
C PRO A 56 4.39 13.31 -0.05
N GLU A 57 5.43 12.71 -0.63
CA GLU A 57 5.86 12.87 -2.02
C GLU A 57 5.44 11.70 -2.92
N VAL A 58 4.76 10.69 -2.40
CA VAL A 58 4.46 9.46 -3.16
C VAL A 58 3.79 9.77 -4.50
N MET A 59 4.33 9.12 -5.51
CA MET A 59 3.85 9.13 -6.88
C MET A 59 3.72 7.69 -7.38
N VAL A 60 2.60 7.37 -8.00
CA VAL A 60 2.40 6.13 -8.73
C VAL A 60 2.58 6.39 -10.22
N THR A 61 3.01 5.38 -10.96
CA THR A 61 3.25 5.50 -12.40
C THR A 61 2.43 4.45 -13.14
N TYR A 62 1.71 4.87 -14.17
CA TYR A 62 0.91 4.00 -15.01
C TYR A 62 1.51 3.91 -16.42
N ASP A 63 1.76 2.69 -16.89
CA ASP A 63 2.11 2.40 -18.29
C ASP A 63 0.84 2.02 -19.05
N ALA A 64 0.43 2.88 -19.98
CA ALA A 64 -0.81 2.70 -20.73
C ALA A 64 -0.71 1.56 -21.76
N LYS A 65 0.48 1.20 -22.24
CA LYS A 65 0.66 0.14 -23.23
C LYS A 65 0.46 -1.24 -22.64
N ASP A 66 1.15 -1.53 -21.56
CA ASP A 66 1.10 -2.84 -20.90
C ASP A 66 0.10 -2.87 -19.75
N LYS A 67 -0.61 -1.74 -19.50
CA LYS A 67 -1.62 -1.57 -18.45
C LYS A 67 -1.08 -1.88 -17.07
N VAL A 68 0.15 -1.47 -16.81
CA VAL A 68 0.88 -1.71 -15.55
C VAL A 68 0.79 -0.49 -14.66
N LEU A 69 0.33 -0.69 -13.43
CA LEU A 69 0.39 0.30 -12.37
C LEU A 69 1.57 -0.02 -11.44
N PHE A 70 2.59 0.83 -11.42
CA PHE A 70 3.64 0.84 -10.40
C PHE A 70 3.11 1.64 -9.21
N SER A 71 2.68 0.93 -8.19
CA SER A 71 1.81 1.49 -7.14
C SER A 71 2.54 2.00 -5.90
N ALA A 72 3.87 2.14 -5.96
CA ALA A 72 4.70 2.45 -4.79
C ALA A 72 4.38 1.47 -3.64
N ASP A 73 4.07 1.95 -2.45
CA ASP A 73 3.71 1.11 -1.30
C ASP A 73 2.26 0.60 -1.35
N GLY A 74 1.45 1.15 -2.25
CA GLY A 74 0.08 0.69 -2.44
C GLY A 74 0.02 -0.76 -2.89
N PHE A 75 -0.87 -1.55 -2.29
CA PHE A 75 -1.03 -2.99 -2.53
C PHE A 75 0.16 -3.86 -2.12
N GLY A 76 1.06 -3.32 -1.29
CA GLY A 76 2.16 -4.07 -0.71
C GLY A 76 1.73 -5.06 0.37
N LYS A 77 2.59 -6.04 0.64
CA LYS A 77 2.44 -6.97 1.76
C LYS A 77 3.76 -7.19 2.48
N PHE A 78 3.70 -7.64 3.73
CA PHE A 78 4.86 -8.19 4.42
C PHE A 78 5.18 -9.62 3.91
N GLY A 79 6.33 -10.13 4.33
CA GLY A 79 6.80 -11.47 4.04
C GLY A 79 7.76 -11.56 2.86
N ALA A 80 8.49 -12.67 2.79
CA ALA A 80 9.41 -12.96 1.72
C ALA A 80 8.68 -13.54 0.50
N LEU A 81 9.26 -13.37 -0.70
CA LEU A 81 8.63 -13.85 -1.95
C LEU A 81 8.76 -15.37 -2.14
N ASP A 82 9.65 -16.00 -1.40
CA ASP A 82 9.92 -17.44 -1.43
C ASP A 82 9.17 -18.24 -0.35
N VAL A 83 8.31 -17.54 0.42
CA VAL A 83 7.43 -18.15 1.42
C VAL A 83 5.99 -18.07 0.93
N GLU A 84 5.30 -19.22 0.93
CA GLU A 84 3.88 -19.27 0.59
C GLU A 84 3.05 -18.75 1.77
N GLU A 85 2.49 -17.55 1.60
CA GLU A 85 1.66 -16.86 2.60
C GLU A 85 0.40 -16.31 1.93
N GLU A 86 -0.70 -16.34 2.68
CA GLU A 86 -1.94 -15.73 2.23
C GLU A 86 -1.78 -14.21 2.11
N TRP A 87 -2.01 -13.69 0.90
CA TRP A 87 -1.81 -12.27 0.59
C TRP A 87 -2.66 -11.36 1.49
N ASP A 88 -3.93 -11.70 1.69
CA ASP A 88 -4.90 -10.86 2.42
C ASP A 88 -4.45 -10.58 3.85
N CYS A 89 -3.93 -11.59 4.54
CA CYS A 89 -3.50 -11.48 5.92
C CYS A 89 -2.29 -10.53 6.05
N GLU A 90 -1.27 -10.74 5.23
CA GLU A 90 -0.04 -9.98 5.29
C GLU A 90 -0.19 -8.56 4.68
N ALA A 91 -1.03 -8.41 3.66
CA ALA A 91 -1.36 -7.10 3.10
C ALA A 91 -2.20 -6.27 4.06
N ARG A 92 -3.16 -6.87 4.80
CA ARG A 92 -3.93 -6.19 5.83
C ARG A 92 -3.04 -5.69 6.95
N ARG A 93 -2.10 -6.53 7.41
CA ARG A 93 -1.12 -6.16 8.43
C ARG A 93 -0.23 -5.01 7.96
N TYR A 94 0.25 -5.08 6.71
CA TYR A 94 1.02 -4.02 6.06
C TYR A 94 0.20 -2.72 5.98
N TYR A 95 -1.02 -2.80 5.44
CA TYR A 95 -1.90 -1.66 5.29
C TYR A 95 -2.18 -0.97 6.63
N ILE A 96 -2.63 -1.70 7.64
CA ILE A 96 -3.00 -1.15 8.95
C ILE A 96 -1.78 -0.51 9.64
N GLY A 97 -0.62 -1.17 9.59
CA GLY A 97 0.59 -0.70 10.25
C GLY A 97 1.23 0.53 9.59
N ILE A 98 1.09 0.69 8.29
CA ILE A 98 1.83 1.69 7.52
C ILE A 98 0.91 2.76 6.90
N VAL A 99 -0.14 2.35 6.21
CA VAL A 99 -0.99 3.23 5.40
C VAL A 99 -2.30 3.60 6.11
N GLY A 100 -2.76 2.80 7.05
CA GLY A 100 -4.13 2.82 7.59
C GLY A 100 -4.63 4.16 8.12
N LYS A 101 -3.75 5.01 8.66
CA LYS A 101 -4.14 6.36 9.11
C LYS A 101 -4.47 7.34 7.98
N TYR A 102 -4.13 6.99 6.73
CA TYR A 102 -4.30 7.83 5.55
C TYR A 102 -5.44 7.35 4.63
N GLY A 103 -6.48 6.77 5.20
CA GLY A 103 -7.61 6.20 4.45
C GLY A 103 -8.22 7.15 3.42
N ALA A 104 -8.41 8.43 3.76
CA ALA A 104 -8.95 9.42 2.82
C ALA A 104 -8.05 9.62 1.58
N GLN A 105 -6.72 9.60 1.76
CA GLN A 105 -5.75 9.72 0.68
C GLN A 105 -5.75 8.47 -0.21
N VAL A 106 -5.88 7.29 0.39
CA VAL A 106 -6.04 6.03 -0.36
C VAL A 106 -7.33 6.04 -1.16
N GLN A 107 -8.46 6.48 -0.59
CA GLN A 107 -9.71 6.63 -1.31
C GLN A 107 -9.59 7.59 -2.52
N ALA A 108 -8.86 8.70 -2.36
CA ALA A 108 -8.58 9.62 -3.45
C ALA A 108 -7.72 8.97 -4.56
N LEU A 109 -6.74 8.15 -4.19
CA LEU A 109 -5.93 7.37 -5.14
C LEU A 109 -6.78 6.33 -5.87
N LEU A 110 -7.61 5.57 -5.17
CA LEU A 110 -8.50 4.57 -5.78
C LEU A 110 -9.46 5.20 -6.79
N LYS A 111 -10.00 6.38 -6.50
CA LYS A 111 -10.85 7.13 -7.47
C LYS A 111 -10.09 7.51 -8.74
N LYS A 112 -8.82 7.92 -8.62
CA LYS A 112 -7.98 8.22 -9.79
C LYS A 112 -7.67 6.94 -10.57
N ALA A 113 -7.32 5.86 -9.88
CA ALA A 113 -6.99 4.57 -10.48
C ALA A 113 -8.19 3.92 -11.19
N ALA A 114 -9.41 4.16 -10.73
CA ALA A 114 -10.63 3.63 -11.35
C ALA A 114 -10.86 4.10 -12.80
N ALA A 115 -10.21 5.19 -13.22
CA ALA A 115 -10.25 5.68 -14.60
C ALA A 115 -9.19 4.99 -15.50
N LEU A 116 -8.32 4.15 -14.94
CA LEU A 116 -7.24 3.48 -15.65
C LEU A 116 -7.63 2.01 -15.94
N ASP A 117 -7.25 1.54 -17.11
CA ASP A 117 -7.40 0.13 -17.48
C ASP A 117 -6.19 -0.68 -17.00
N ILE A 118 -6.22 -1.11 -15.73
CA ILE A 118 -5.09 -1.76 -15.07
C ILE A 118 -5.21 -3.28 -15.24
N ALA A 119 -4.16 -3.91 -15.79
CA ALA A 119 -4.02 -5.36 -15.91
C ALA A 119 -3.02 -5.94 -14.88
N ILE A 120 -2.05 -5.13 -14.45
CA ILE A 120 -1.00 -5.55 -13.52
C ILE A 120 -0.76 -4.45 -12.50
N ILE A 121 -0.64 -4.82 -11.22
CA ILE A 121 -0.20 -3.91 -10.15
C ILE A 121 1.16 -4.39 -9.65
N CYS A 122 2.14 -3.49 -9.67
CA CYS A 122 3.51 -3.75 -9.22
C CYS A 122 3.81 -2.90 -7.98
N PRO A 123 3.61 -3.42 -6.76
CA PRO A 123 4.00 -2.72 -5.54
C PRO A 123 5.51 -2.80 -5.30
N LEU A 124 6.03 -1.90 -4.45
CA LEU A 124 7.43 -1.95 -4.01
C LEU A 124 7.71 -3.11 -3.05
N HIS A 125 6.68 -3.58 -2.34
CA HIS A 125 6.77 -4.68 -1.37
C HIS A 125 5.79 -5.79 -1.73
N GLY A 126 6.28 -7.01 -1.88
CA GLY A 126 5.47 -8.16 -2.25
C GLY A 126 5.48 -8.49 -3.76
N PRO A 127 4.64 -9.41 -4.20
CA PRO A 127 4.59 -9.87 -5.59
C PRO A 127 3.85 -8.90 -6.51
N ALA A 128 4.12 -8.97 -7.81
CA ALA A 128 3.27 -8.35 -8.81
C ALA A 128 1.91 -9.06 -8.86
N LEU A 129 0.84 -8.28 -8.81
CA LEU A 129 -0.55 -8.76 -8.84
C LEU A 129 -1.05 -8.73 -10.28
N LYS A 130 -1.48 -9.86 -10.82
CA LYS A 130 -1.90 -10.03 -12.22
C LYS A 130 -3.32 -10.56 -12.34
N ASP A 131 -3.74 -11.36 -11.35
CA ASP A 131 -5.02 -12.03 -11.35
C ASP A 131 -5.91 -11.44 -10.25
N ASN A 132 -7.23 -11.48 -10.47
CA ASN A 132 -8.21 -11.07 -9.47
C ASN A 132 -8.00 -9.67 -8.87
N LEU A 133 -7.57 -8.70 -9.67
CA LEU A 133 -7.26 -7.34 -9.20
C LEU A 133 -8.43 -6.67 -8.48
N ALA A 134 -9.66 -7.02 -8.88
CA ALA A 134 -10.88 -6.51 -8.23
C ALA A 134 -10.94 -6.86 -6.74
N HIS A 135 -10.45 -8.04 -6.33
CA HIS A 135 -10.37 -8.46 -4.93
C HIS A 135 -9.45 -7.53 -4.13
N TYR A 136 -8.24 -7.30 -4.62
CA TYR A 136 -7.24 -6.46 -3.94
C TYR A 136 -7.71 -5.00 -3.83
N ILE A 137 -8.30 -4.47 -4.91
CA ILE A 137 -8.85 -3.12 -4.94
C ILE A 137 -10.03 -3.00 -3.95
N ASN A 138 -10.91 -4.01 -3.89
CA ASN A 138 -12.02 -4.03 -2.96
C ASN A 138 -11.56 -4.06 -1.49
N LEU A 139 -10.54 -4.85 -1.16
CA LEU A 139 -9.97 -4.85 0.19
C LEU A 139 -9.40 -3.48 0.58
N TYR A 140 -8.66 -2.86 -0.34
CA TYR A 140 -8.15 -1.50 -0.11
C TYR A 140 -9.26 -0.47 0.05
N ASP A 141 -10.37 -0.60 -0.68
CA ASP A 141 -11.56 0.25 -0.51
C ASP A 141 -12.21 0.05 0.85
N ILE A 142 -12.37 -1.21 1.29
CA ILE A 142 -12.91 -1.54 2.62
C ILE A 142 -12.03 -0.96 3.71
N TRP A 143 -10.73 -1.23 3.69
CA TRP A 143 -9.79 -0.79 4.72
C TRP A 143 -9.67 0.74 4.78
N SER A 144 -9.58 1.40 3.64
CA SER A 144 -9.41 2.85 3.56
C SER A 144 -10.67 3.64 3.86
N SER A 145 -11.84 3.04 3.75
CA SER A 145 -13.11 3.61 4.18
C SER A 145 -13.48 3.24 5.63
N TYR A 146 -12.58 2.52 6.33
CA TYR A 146 -12.79 2.06 7.71
C TYR A 146 -14.03 1.18 7.88
N ARG A 147 -14.42 0.47 6.82
CA ARG A 147 -15.49 -0.54 6.89
C ARG A 147 -14.94 -1.85 7.45
N ALA A 148 -15.79 -2.61 8.11
CA ALA A 148 -15.46 -3.96 8.52
C ALA A 148 -15.42 -4.91 7.31
N GLU A 149 -14.43 -5.80 7.23
CA GLU A 149 -14.38 -6.87 6.22
C GLU A 149 -15.41 -7.96 6.48
N SER A 150 -15.74 -8.17 7.73
CA SER A 150 -16.70 -9.18 8.17
C SER A 150 -17.48 -8.67 9.38
N GLU A 151 -18.69 -9.18 9.55
CA GLU A 151 -19.46 -8.96 10.77
C GLU A 151 -18.83 -9.74 11.92
N GLY A 152 -18.74 -9.10 13.10
CA GLY A 152 -18.17 -9.76 14.26
C GLY A 152 -18.03 -8.82 15.45
N VAL A 153 -17.60 -9.40 16.57
CA VAL A 153 -17.27 -8.67 17.81
C VAL A 153 -15.81 -8.93 18.11
N MET A 154 -15.02 -7.87 18.27
CA MET A 154 -13.63 -7.96 18.69
C MET A 154 -13.55 -7.70 20.20
N ILE A 155 -12.94 -8.64 20.93
CA ILE A 155 -12.65 -8.50 22.34
C ILE A 155 -11.14 -8.35 22.51
N ALA A 156 -10.68 -7.12 22.75
CA ALA A 156 -9.28 -6.85 23.08
C ALA A 156 -9.09 -6.92 24.59
N TYR A 157 -8.13 -7.72 25.05
CA TYR A 157 -7.83 -7.85 26.47
C TYR A 157 -6.34 -8.03 26.72
N THR A 158 -5.92 -7.73 27.95
CA THR A 158 -4.63 -8.13 28.52
C THR A 158 -4.87 -8.88 29.81
N SER A 159 -4.02 -9.86 30.13
CA SER A 159 -4.22 -10.72 31.29
C SER A 159 -2.89 -11.17 31.88
N VAL A 160 -2.63 -10.78 33.13
CA VAL A 160 -1.43 -11.18 33.87
C VAL A 160 -1.60 -12.56 34.51
N TYR A 161 -2.73 -12.79 35.22
CA TYR A 161 -3.01 -14.01 35.95
C TYR A 161 -3.99 -14.96 35.24
N GLY A 162 -4.39 -14.71 34.03
CA GLY A 162 -5.25 -15.57 33.24
C GLY A 162 -6.77 -15.37 33.44
N HIS A 163 -7.21 -14.67 34.44
CA HIS A 163 -8.66 -14.51 34.75
C HIS A 163 -9.38 -13.69 33.65
N THR A 164 -8.79 -12.58 33.20
CA THR A 164 -9.36 -11.79 32.11
C THR A 164 -9.36 -12.57 30.79
N LYS A 165 -8.31 -13.37 30.54
CA LYS A 165 -8.25 -14.27 29.38
C LYS A 165 -9.40 -15.28 29.42
N ALA A 166 -9.61 -15.93 30.56
CA ALA A 166 -10.72 -16.88 30.76
C ALA A 166 -12.08 -16.23 30.53
N ALA A 167 -12.30 -15.04 31.06
CA ALA A 167 -13.55 -14.30 30.86
C ALA A 167 -13.76 -13.90 29.38
N ALA A 168 -12.72 -13.48 28.67
CA ALA A 168 -12.80 -13.12 27.25
C ALA A 168 -13.05 -14.35 26.34
N GLN A 169 -12.67 -15.55 26.78
CA GLN A 169 -12.89 -16.79 26.03
C GLN A 169 -14.31 -17.36 26.18
N LEU A 170 -15.06 -16.97 27.23
CA LEU A 170 -16.43 -17.44 27.41
C LEU A 170 -17.36 -17.13 26.23
N PRO A 171 -17.43 -15.89 25.68
CA PRO A 171 -18.26 -15.62 24.53
C PRO A 171 -17.87 -16.46 23.30
N VAL A 172 -16.58 -16.74 23.09
CA VAL A 172 -16.07 -17.56 21.98
C VAL A 172 -16.61 -18.97 22.04
N SER A 173 -16.68 -19.58 23.24
CA SER A 173 -17.17 -20.95 23.40
C SER A 173 -18.68 -21.08 23.18
N TYR A 174 -19.45 -20.01 23.44
CA TYR A 174 -20.90 -20.01 23.26
C TYR A 174 -21.37 -19.61 21.86
N THR A 175 -20.54 -18.87 21.11
CA THR A 175 -20.96 -18.25 19.84
C THR A 175 -20.27 -18.84 18.62
N HIS A 176 -19.40 -19.85 18.77
CA HIS A 176 -18.54 -20.40 17.71
C HIS A 176 -17.67 -19.34 16.99
N LEU A 177 -17.34 -18.25 17.67
CA LEU A 177 -16.45 -17.22 17.15
C LEU A 177 -15.03 -17.78 17.03
N ARG A 178 -14.33 -17.45 15.92
CA ARG A 178 -12.92 -17.83 15.77
C ARG A 178 -12.06 -16.89 16.61
N ALA A 179 -11.28 -17.45 17.54
CA ALA A 179 -10.27 -16.71 18.28
C ALA A 179 -8.99 -16.60 17.43
N HIS A 180 -8.59 -15.39 17.06
CA HIS A 180 -7.24 -15.12 16.58
C HIS A 180 -6.39 -14.66 17.76
N GLU A 181 -5.49 -15.52 18.23
CA GLU A 181 -4.49 -15.14 19.22
C GLU A 181 -3.30 -14.49 18.49
N THR A 182 -3.13 -13.18 18.63
CA THR A 182 -1.86 -12.53 18.29
C THR A 182 -0.92 -12.68 19.48
N LYS A 183 0.11 -13.51 19.38
CA LYS A 183 1.23 -13.50 20.32
C LYS A 183 2.02 -12.21 20.09
N ALA A 184 1.77 -11.17 20.88
CA ALA A 184 2.74 -10.13 21.08
C ALA A 184 3.85 -10.72 21.96
N ASN A 185 5.03 -10.93 21.40
CA ASN A 185 6.23 -11.19 22.19
C ASN A 185 6.58 -9.89 22.92
N LEU A 186 6.37 -9.87 24.23
CA LEU A 186 6.95 -8.89 25.14
C LEU A 186 8.43 -9.23 25.35
#